data_ab880f7a91b3f8c608202e55d7eec514
#
_entry.id   ab880f7a91b3f8c608202e55d7eec514
#
_cell.length_a   1.000
_cell.length_b   1.000
_cell.length_c   1.000
_cell.angle_alpha   90.00
_cell.angle_beta   90.00
_cell.angle_gamma   90.00
#
_symmetry.space_group_name_H-M   'P 1'
#
loop_
_entity.id
_entity.type
_entity.pdbx_description
1 polymer ?
#
loop_
_entity_poly.entity_id
_entity_poly.type
_entity_poly.pdbx_seq_one_letter_code
_entity_poly.pdbx_strand_id
1 'polypeptide(L)'
;MLRRVSGADVRVKALENGSRWPDNTRLVDTYRRGRVLLAGDAAHVHSPFGGQGMSLGLVDAANLGWKLAAVIRGEMPDSLLDTYTAERRPVAEAVLANTSAQAAIMRPDPQSGAMRDLVAKLLEFDDVNRFVGEMITGLSTRYDLGAEQNDVGRLIGDRPISHGDVEGSIYSLMQDGMGVLLDPSTEGKASKLVAASTHRIRCVAVDTGLSVLIRPDACVAWAGEENSTDGLEEALRRWFIPALDDGSMVRSE
;
A
#
# COMPACT_ATOMS: atom_id res chain seq x y z
N MET A 1 3.33 6.10 -39.84
CA MET A 1 3.25 6.35 -38.42
C MET A 1 4.63 6.45 -37.76
N LEU A 2 5.49 5.45 -37.85
CA LEU A 2 6.83 5.43 -37.23
C LEU A 2 7.70 6.65 -37.63
N ARG A 3 7.77 7.03 -38.93
CA ARG A 3 8.50 8.22 -39.37
C ARG A 3 8.01 9.51 -38.69
N ARG A 4 6.69 9.63 -38.47
CA ARG A 4 6.10 10.81 -37.83
C ARG A 4 6.44 10.88 -36.31
N VAL A 5 6.50 9.73 -35.65
CA VAL A 5 6.76 9.66 -34.19
C VAL A 5 8.26 9.76 -33.91
N SER A 6 9.11 9.10 -34.71
CA SER A 6 10.56 9.09 -34.50
C SER A 6 11.26 10.33 -35.04
N GLY A 7 10.61 11.10 -35.91
CA GLY A 7 11.27 12.21 -36.66
C GLY A 7 12.34 11.76 -37.65
N ALA A 8 12.54 10.45 -37.85
CA ALA A 8 13.57 9.87 -38.67
C ALA A 8 12.99 9.14 -39.88
N ASP A 9 13.77 9.09 -40.97
CA ASP A 9 13.39 8.32 -42.18
C ASP A 9 13.65 6.82 -41.99
N VAL A 10 12.82 6.20 -41.18
CA VAL A 10 12.88 4.76 -40.85
C VAL A 10 11.96 3.95 -41.74
N ARG A 11 12.41 2.74 -42.15
CA ARG A 11 11.63 1.76 -42.89
C ARG A 11 11.46 0.49 -42.09
N VAL A 12 10.20 0.06 -41.86
CA VAL A 12 9.88 -1.21 -41.18
C VAL A 12 10.26 -2.35 -42.14
N LYS A 13 11.17 -3.24 -41.74
CA LYS A 13 11.55 -4.43 -42.51
C LYS A 13 10.64 -5.62 -42.26
N ALA A 14 10.23 -5.81 -41.01
CA ALA A 14 9.30 -6.84 -40.59
C ALA A 14 8.52 -6.37 -39.36
N LEU A 15 7.28 -6.84 -39.20
CA LEU A 15 6.44 -6.65 -38.02
C LEU A 15 6.20 -8.03 -37.43
N GLU A 16 6.92 -8.37 -36.37
CA GLU A 16 6.77 -9.69 -35.71
C GLU A 16 5.55 -9.72 -34.79
N ASN A 17 5.30 -8.62 -34.09
CA ASN A 17 4.13 -8.48 -33.22
C ASN A 17 3.58 -7.05 -33.30
N GLY A 18 2.28 -6.92 -33.23
CA GLY A 18 1.59 -5.64 -33.18
C GLY A 18 0.26 -5.78 -32.46
N SER A 19 0.03 -4.97 -31.47
CA SER A 19 -1.24 -4.87 -30.78
C SER A 19 -1.76 -3.44 -30.79
N ARG A 20 -3.07 -3.31 -30.64
CA ARG A 20 -3.77 -2.05 -30.52
C ARG A 20 -4.55 -2.09 -29.23
N TRP A 21 -4.25 -1.18 -28.32
CA TRP A 21 -4.97 -1.06 -27.04
C TRP A 21 -5.40 0.40 -26.83
N PRO A 22 -6.58 0.62 -26.23
CA PRO A 22 -7.05 1.95 -25.92
C PRO A 22 -6.35 2.48 -24.65
N ASP A 23 -6.08 3.78 -24.65
CA ASP A 23 -5.64 4.49 -23.46
C ASP A 23 -6.88 4.88 -22.63
N ASN A 24 -7.37 3.93 -21.86
CA ASN A 24 -8.51 4.12 -20.98
C ASN A 24 -8.06 4.48 -19.57
N THR A 25 -8.73 5.47 -18.98
CA THR A 25 -8.60 5.77 -17.55
C THR A 25 -9.95 5.53 -16.91
N ARG A 26 -10.05 4.56 -16.01
CA ARG A 26 -11.27 4.17 -15.31
C ARG A 26 -10.95 3.78 -13.88
N LEU A 27 -11.83 4.16 -12.96
CA LEU A 27 -11.77 3.76 -11.55
C LEU A 27 -13.21 3.41 -11.12
N VAL A 28 -13.37 2.29 -10.45
CA VAL A 28 -14.68 1.89 -9.90
C VAL A 28 -15.02 2.72 -8.68
N ASP A 29 -16.33 2.89 -8.43
CA ASP A 29 -16.81 3.65 -7.26
C ASP A 29 -16.51 2.95 -5.94
N THR A 30 -16.53 1.61 -5.93
CA THR A 30 -16.22 0.79 -4.77
C THR A 30 -15.50 -0.49 -5.19
N TYR A 31 -14.53 -0.91 -4.39
CA TYR A 31 -13.79 -2.16 -4.59
C TYR A 31 -14.52 -3.38 -4.01
N ARG A 32 -15.57 -3.14 -3.21
CA ARG A 32 -16.39 -4.17 -2.60
C ARG A 32 -17.87 -3.93 -2.86
N ARG A 33 -18.57 -4.99 -3.30
CA ARG A 33 -20.03 -5.02 -3.35
C ARG A 33 -20.51 -6.37 -2.84
N GLY A 34 -20.92 -6.43 -1.58
CA GLY A 34 -21.26 -7.67 -0.90
C GLY A 34 -20.07 -8.63 -0.87
N ARG A 35 -20.19 -9.78 -1.52
CA ARG A 35 -19.13 -10.81 -1.61
C ARG A 35 -18.25 -10.70 -2.84
N VAL A 36 -18.47 -9.71 -3.69
CA VAL A 36 -17.63 -9.43 -4.86
C VAL A 36 -16.61 -8.37 -4.48
N LEU A 37 -15.32 -8.68 -4.70
CA LEU A 37 -14.19 -7.80 -4.46
C LEU A 37 -13.39 -7.67 -5.75
N LEU A 38 -12.98 -6.45 -6.08
CA LEU A 38 -12.22 -6.13 -7.29
C LEU A 38 -10.81 -5.72 -6.90
N ALA A 39 -9.81 -6.12 -7.69
CA ALA A 39 -8.41 -5.75 -7.48
C ALA A 39 -7.70 -5.55 -8.83
N GLY A 40 -6.64 -4.75 -8.85
CA GLY A 40 -5.85 -4.48 -10.04
C GLY A 40 -6.70 -3.92 -11.18
N ASP A 41 -6.46 -4.38 -12.41
CA ASP A 41 -7.12 -3.89 -13.62
C ASP A 41 -8.66 -4.06 -13.62
N ALA A 42 -9.20 -4.94 -12.77
CA ALA A 42 -10.65 -5.05 -12.58
C ALA A 42 -11.23 -3.87 -11.79
N ALA A 43 -10.42 -3.20 -10.96
CA ALA A 43 -10.82 -2.06 -10.14
C ALA A 43 -10.39 -0.72 -10.75
N HIS A 44 -9.24 -0.67 -11.41
CA HIS A 44 -8.67 0.55 -11.98
C HIS A 44 -7.85 0.26 -13.24
N VAL A 45 -8.04 1.08 -14.25
CA VAL A 45 -7.28 1.04 -15.50
C VAL A 45 -6.76 2.43 -15.80
N HIS A 46 -5.51 2.54 -16.18
CA HIS A 46 -4.89 3.81 -16.51
C HIS A 46 -3.80 3.64 -17.58
N SER A 47 -3.33 4.77 -18.12
CA SER A 47 -2.21 4.79 -19.04
C SER A 47 -0.95 4.19 -18.42
N PRO A 48 -0.11 3.44 -19.16
CA PRO A 48 1.08 2.76 -18.64
C PRO A 48 2.23 3.69 -18.25
N PHE A 49 2.02 5.01 -18.27
CA PHE A 49 3.02 5.98 -17.85
C PHE A 49 3.46 5.75 -16.40
N GLY A 50 4.77 5.81 -16.16
CA GLY A 50 5.37 5.55 -14.87
C GLY A 50 5.40 4.09 -14.43
N GLY A 51 4.84 3.14 -15.22
CA GLY A 51 4.91 1.69 -14.94
C GLY A 51 4.19 1.24 -13.65
N GLN A 52 3.25 2.02 -13.12
CA GLN A 52 2.68 1.84 -11.78
C GLN A 52 1.59 0.76 -11.66
N GLY A 53 0.97 0.33 -12.79
CA GLY A 53 -0.22 -0.51 -12.76
C GLY A 53 -0.01 -1.86 -12.07
N MET A 54 1.08 -2.55 -12.37
CA MET A 54 1.38 -3.85 -11.75
C MET A 54 1.61 -3.70 -10.24
N SER A 55 2.40 -2.73 -9.82
CA SER A 55 2.68 -2.48 -8.39
C SER A 55 1.41 -2.09 -7.63
N LEU A 56 0.55 -1.26 -8.24
CA LEU A 56 -0.74 -0.87 -7.67
C LEU A 56 -1.63 -2.09 -7.41
N GLY A 57 -1.75 -2.99 -8.38
CA GLY A 57 -2.52 -4.24 -8.26
C GLY A 57 -1.91 -5.24 -7.26
N LEU A 58 -0.58 -5.34 -7.18
CA LEU A 58 0.08 -6.18 -6.17
C LEU A 58 -0.20 -5.70 -4.75
N VAL A 59 -0.17 -4.39 -4.52
CA VAL A 59 -0.51 -3.82 -3.21
C VAL A 59 -2.00 -3.97 -2.90
N ASP A 60 -2.89 -3.91 -3.90
CA ASP A 60 -4.31 -4.28 -3.71
C ASP A 60 -4.44 -5.72 -3.22
N ALA A 61 -3.75 -6.66 -3.86
CA ALA A 61 -3.78 -8.06 -3.48
C ALA A 61 -3.21 -8.31 -2.08
N ALA A 62 -2.12 -7.63 -1.72
CA ALA A 62 -1.53 -7.71 -0.38
C ALA A 62 -2.50 -7.15 0.68
N ASN A 63 -3.10 -5.98 0.44
CA ASN A 63 -4.06 -5.36 1.35
C ASN A 63 -5.32 -6.20 1.53
N LEU A 64 -5.86 -6.78 0.46
CA LEU A 64 -7.07 -7.59 0.49
C LEU A 64 -6.83 -8.98 1.08
N GLY A 65 -5.71 -9.62 0.71
CA GLY A 65 -5.49 -11.05 0.96
C GLY A 65 -5.54 -11.41 2.44
N TRP A 66 -4.83 -10.70 3.30
CA TRP A 66 -4.82 -10.97 4.74
C TRP A 66 -6.16 -10.65 5.41
N LYS A 67 -6.85 -9.58 4.98
CA LYS A 67 -8.17 -9.21 5.49
C LYS A 67 -9.20 -10.27 5.15
N LEU A 68 -9.19 -10.74 3.90
CA LEU A 68 -10.08 -11.79 3.44
C LEU A 68 -9.82 -13.11 4.17
N ALA A 69 -8.54 -13.48 4.37
CA ALA A 69 -8.18 -14.66 5.13
C ALA A 69 -8.67 -14.58 6.59
N ALA A 70 -8.48 -13.44 7.25
CA ALA A 70 -8.93 -13.23 8.63
C ALA A 70 -10.46 -13.34 8.76
N VAL A 71 -11.21 -12.77 7.82
CA VAL A 71 -12.69 -12.84 7.83
C VAL A 71 -13.18 -14.26 7.55
N ILE A 72 -12.62 -14.97 6.55
CA ILE A 72 -13.01 -16.34 6.22
C ILE A 72 -12.74 -17.32 7.38
N ARG A 73 -11.65 -17.09 8.13
CA ARG A 73 -11.34 -17.90 9.32
C ARG A 73 -12.17 -17.54 10.56
N GLY A 74 -13.02 -16.51 10.47
CA GLY A 74 -13.78 -16.02 11.61
C GLY A 74 -12.94 -15.30 12.68
N GLU A 75 -11.72 -14.91 12.31
CA GLU A 75 -10.78 -14.21 13.18
C GLU A 75 -11.06 -12.70 13.27
N MET A 76 -11.78 -12.16 12.29
CA MET A 76 -12.18 -10.76 12.21
C MET A 76 -13.58 -10.63 11.62
N PRO A 77 -14.32 -9.56 11.98
CA PRO A 77 -15.65 -9.33 11.44
C PRO A 77 -15.61 -8.97 9.96
N ASP A 78 -16.71 -9.21 9.25
CA ASP A 78 -16.87 -8.91 7.82
C ASP A 78 -16.63 -7.43 7.46
N SER A 79 -16.87 -6.53 8.41
CA SER A 79 -16.61 -5.08 8.27
C SER A 79 -15.13 -4.74 8.06
N LEU A 80 -14.18 -5.63 8.40
CA LEU A 80 -12.78 -5.44 8.07
C LEU A 80 -12.57 -5.25 6.55
N LEU A 81 -13.37 -5.94 5.72
CA LEU A 81 -13.29 -5.84 4.27
C LEU A 81 -13.75 -4.48 3.72
N ASP A 82 -14.52 -3.69 4.48
CA ASP A 82 -14.94 -2.35 4.04
C ASP A 82 -13.74 -1.38 4.04
N THR A 83 -12.73 -1.62 4.86
CA THR A 83 -11.48 -0.84 4.89
C THR A 83 -10.69 -0.96 3.59
N TYR A 84 -10.89 -2.03 2.80
CA TYR A 84 -10.20 -2.24 1.53
C TYR A 84 -10.49 -1.12 0.53
N THR A 85 -11.75 -0.77 0.32
CA THR A 85 -12.13 0.34 -0.55
C THR A 85 -11.60 1.67 0.00
N ALA A 86 -11.75 1.91 1.31
CA ALA A 86 -11.34 3.15 1.94
C ALA A 86 -9.82 3.40 1.85
N GLU A 87 -9.03 2.36 1.93
CA GLU A 87 -7.56 2.45 1.87
C GLU A 87 -7.04 2.48 0.42
N ARG A 88 -7.59 1.65 -0.48
CA ARG A 88 -6.98 1.43 -1.80
C ARG A 88 -7.51 2.35 -2.89
N ARG A 89 -8.80 2.71 -2.86
CA ARG A 89 -9.39 3.55 -3.89
C ARG A 89 -8.74 4.95 -3.97
N PRO A 90 -8.46 5.66 -2.86
CA PRO A 90 -7.79 6.97 -2.92
C PRO A 90 -6.38 6.89 -3.53
N VAL A 91 -5.64 5.80 -3.26
CA VAL A 91 -4.31 5.57 -3.86
C VAL A 91 -4.42 5.41 -5.37
N ALA A 92 -5.36 4.59 -5.85
CA ALA A 92 -5.61 4.44 -7.28
C ALA A 92 -6.02 5.77 -7.93
N GLU A 93 -6.87 6.56 -7.29
CA GLU A 93 -7.29 7.88 -7.78
C GLU A 93 -6.08 8.82 -7.98
N ALA A 94 -5.16 8.84 -7.02
CA ALA A 94 -3.92 9.60 -7.12
C ALA A 94 -3.02 9.12 -8.28
N VAL A 95 -2.89 7.79 -8.47
CA VAL A 95 -2.14 7.21 -9.58
C VAL A 95 -2.78 7.57 -10.94
N LEU A 96 -4.10 7.49 -11.04
CA LEU A 96 -4.83 7.85 -12.26
C LEU A 96 -4.65 9.33 -12.61
N ALA A 97 -4.71 10.22 -11.62
CA ALA A 97 -4.45 11.65 -11.80
C ALA A 97 -3.02 11.89 -12.30
N ASN A 98 -2.03 11.23 -11.68
CA ASN A 98 -0.63 11.34 -12.05
C ASN A 98 -0.39 10.84 -13.49
N THR A 99 -0.87 9.65 -13.85
CA THR A 99 -0.69 9.10 -15.20
C THR A 99 -1.42 9.92 -16.27
N SER A 100 -2.55 10.53 -15.94
CA SER A 100 -3.25 11.48 -16.82
C SER A 100 -2.43 12.75 -17.06
N ALA A 101 -1.77 13.28 -16.02
CA ALA A 101 -0.86 14.42 -16.16
C ALA A 101 0.36 14.08 -17.04
N GLN A 102 0.95 12.91 -16.82
CA GLN A 102 2.07 12.42 -17.66
C GLN A 102 1.64 12.26 -19.12
N ALA A 103 0.45 11.70 -19.38
CA ALA A 103 -0.10 11.57 -20.72
C ALA A 103 -0.29 12.94 -21.41
N ALA A 104 -0.73 13.96 -20.66
CA ALA A 104 -0.89 15.32 -21.18
C ALA A 104 0.46 15.95 -21.56
N ILE A 105 1.47 15.79 -20.71
CA ILE A 105 2.83 16.29 -20.98
C ILE A 105 3.47 15.61 -22.21
N MET A 106 3.15 14.34 -22.47
CA MET A 106 3.71 13.56 -23.57
C MET A 106 3.07 13.85 -24.94
N ARG A 107 2.09 14.73 -25.04
CA ARG A 107 1.50 15.10 -26.32
C ARG A 107 2.50 15.80 -27.23
N PRO A 108 2.46 15.54 -28.55
CA PRO A 108 3.41 16.09 -29.52
C PRO A 108 3.03 17.50 -30.02
N ASP A 109 2.54 18.38 -29.12
CA ASP A 109 2.19 19.77 -29.45
C ASP A 109 3.16 20.75 -28.77
N PRO A 110 3.28 21.99 -29.27
CA PRO A 110 4.22 22.97 -28.73
C PRO A 110 3.99 23.35 -27.27
N GLN A 111 2.73 23.37 -26.79
CA GLN A 111 2.42 23.71 -25.41
C GLN A 111 2.87 22.61 -24.46
N SER A 112 2.61 21.35 -24.80
CA SER A 112 3.12 20.20 -24.05
C SER A 112 4.65 20.14 -24.10
N GLY A 113 5.28 20.57 -25.20
CA GLY A 113 6.74 20.73 -25.28
C GLY A 113 7.28 21.71 -24.25
N ALA A 114 6.72 22.92 -24.22
CA ALA A 114 7.12 23.94 -23.24
C ALA A 114 6.89 23.47 -21.79
N MET A 115 5.80 22.72 -21.54
CA MET A 115 5.53 22.13 -20.20
C MET A 115 6.60 21.08 -19.84
N ARG A 116 7.01 20.21 -20.77
CA ARG A 116 8.10 19.25 -20.51
C ARG A 116 9.40 19.94 -20.13
N ASP A 117 9.75 21.02 -20.84
CA ASP A 117 10.97 21.78 -20.57
C ASP A 117 10.93 22.43 -19.18
N LEU A 118 9.76 22.91 -18.75
CA LEU A 118 9.56 23.45 -17.42
C LEU A 118 9.68 22.35 -16.35
N VAL A 119 8.98 21.23 -16.54
CA VAL A 119 9.02 20.08 -15.60
C VAL A 119 10.45 19.53 -15.50
N ALA A 120 11.19 19.44 -16.62
CA ALA A 120 12.58 19.00 -16.59
C ALA A 120 13.45 19.89 -15.70
N LYS A 121 13.27 21.22 -15.77
CA LYS A 121 13.99 22.17 -14.90
C LYS A 121 13.56 22.03 -13.43
N LEU A 122 12.28 21.79 -13.16
CA LEU A 122 11.81 21.56 -11.79
C LEU A 122 12.39 20.28 -11.17
N LEU A 123 12.60 19.24 -11.98
CA LEU A 123 13.20 17.98 -11.53
C LEU A 123 14.71 18.08 -11.25
N GLU A 124 15.36 19.20 -11.57
CA GLU A 124 16.75 19.48 -11.15
C GLU A 124 16.85 19.83 -9.65
N PHE A 125 15.73 20.20 -9.02
CA PHE A 125 15.69 20.44 -7.58
C PHE A 125 15.50 19.10 -6.83
N ASP A 126 16.38 18.79 -5.90
CA ASP A 126 16.40 17.52 -5.16
C ASP A 126 15.06 17.21 -4.47
N ASP A 127 14.43 18.21 -3.86
CA ASP A 127 13.14 18.02 -3.17
C ASP A 127 12.01 17.66 -4.15
N VAL A 128 11.99 18.30 -5.32
CA VAL A 128 10.99 18.00 -6.35
C VAL A 128 11.24 16.61 -6.95
N ASN A 129 12.50 16.29 -7.23
CA ASN A 129 12.90 14.98 -7.76
C ASN A 129 12.51 13.87 -6.78
N ARG A 130 12.83 14.02 -5.49
CA ARG A 130 12.47 13.09 -4.43
C ARG A 130 10.95 12.94 -4.32
N PHE A 131 10.19 14.04 -4.27
CA PHE A 131 8.73 14.01 -4.21
C PHE A 131 8.12 13.21 -5.38
N VAL A 132 8.56 13.50 -6.61
CA VAL A 132 8.08 12.80 -7.81
C VAL A 132 8.51 11.34 -7.80
N GLY A 133 9.74 11.04 -7.39
CA GLY A 133 10.25 9.68 -7.25
C GLY A 133 9.45 8.85 -6.26
N GLU A 134 9.18 9.38 -5.07
CA GLU A 134 8.36 8.72 -4.04
C GLU A 134 6.91 8.50 -4.52
N MET A 135 6.34 9.47 -5.24
CA MET A 135 5.00 9.36 -5.82
C MET A 135 4.93 8.25 -6.88
N ILE A 136 5.91 8.15 -7.78
CA ILE A 136 5.94 7.13 -8.84
C ILE A 136 6.21 5.74 -8.27
N THR A 137 7.08 5.64 -7.28
CA THR A 137 7.41 4.35 -6.62
C THR A 137 6.38 3.88 -5.61
N GLY A 138 5.43 4.75 -5.22
CA GLY A 138 4.42 4.47 -4.21
C GLY A 138 4.92 4.61 -2.77
N LEU A 139 6.17 5.04 -2.55
CA LEU A 139 6.73 5.26 -1.20
C LEU A 139 6.02 6.39 -0.44
N SER A 140 5.38 7.33 -1.14
CA SER A 140 4.55 8.38 -0.55
C SER A 140 3.17 7.89 -0.11
N THR A 141 2.79 6.65 -0.41
CA THR A 141 1.48 6.10 -0.08
C THR A 141 1.27 6.09 1.43
N ARG A 142 0.16 6.68 1.85
CA ARG A 142 -0.31 6.67 3.23
C ARG A 142 -1.82 6.45 3.25
N TYR A 143 -2.26 5.45 4.01
CA TYR A 143 -3.69 5.25 4.27
C TYR A 143 -4.14 6.19 5.39
N ASP A 144 -5.33 6.74 5.27
CA ASP A 144 -5.96 7.48 6.36
C ASP A 144 -6.51 6.48 7.39
N LEU A 145 -5.74 6.28 8.44
CA LEU A 145 -6.12 5.43 9.57
C LEU A 145 -6.63 6.25 10.77
N GLY A 146 -6.84 7.56 10.61
CA GLY A 146 -7.31 8.46 11.66
C GLY A 146 -6.27 8.79 12.72
N ALA A 147 -4.98 8.51 12.48
CA ALA A 147 -3.89 8.81 13.41
C ALA A 147 -3.14 10.08 12.99
N GLU A 148 -2.79 10.91 13.98
CA GLU A 148 -1.98 12.13 13.76
C GLU A 148 -0.51 11.83 13.50
N GLN A 149 0.00 10.68 13.97
CA GLN A 149 1.40 10.29 13.83
C GLN A 149 1.77 10.04 12.37
N ASN A 150 2.87 10.65 11.92
CA ASN A 150 3.29 10.66 10.51
C ASN A 150 3.56 9.28 9.91
N ASP A 151 3.98 8.30 10.71
CA ASP A 151 4.34 6.97 10.23
C ASP A 151 3.13 6.03 10.11
N VAL A 152 2.04 6.27 10.86
CA VAL A 152 0.83 5.43 10.81
C VAL A 152 0.13 5.59 9.47
N GLY A 153 -0.23 4.46 8.87
CA GLY A 153 -0.83 4.37 7.53
C GLY A 153 0.18 4.26 6.39
N ARG A 154 1.48 4.46 6.64
CA ARG A 154 2.53 4.26 5.62
C ARG A 154 2.89 2.78 5.48
N LEU A 155 3.33 2.41 4.29
CA LEU A 155 3.99 1.12 4.09
C LEU A 155 5.41 1.21 4.65
N ILE A 156 5.77 0.28 5.53
CA ILE A 156 7.13 0.22 6.06
C ILE A 156 8.09 -0.31 5.00
N GLY A 157 9.26 0.32 4.86
CA GLY A 157 10.32 -0.20 3.99
C GLY A 157 10.96 -1.46 4.57
N ASP A 158 11.41 -2.35 3.69
CA ASP A 158 12.19 -3.50 4.13
C ASP A 158 13.54 -3.06 4.67
N ARG A 159 13.83 -3.43 5.90
CA ARG A 159 15.08 -3.10 6.59
C ARG A 159 15.65 -4.34 7.25
N PRO A 160 16.98 -4.51 7.27
CA PRO A 160 17.60 -5.59 8.01
C PRO A 160 17.26 -5.46 9.51
N ILE A 161 17.02 -6.60 10.11
CA ILE A 161 16.83 -6.74 11.56
C ILE A 161 17.88 -7.75 12.03
N SER A 162 18.62 -7.34 13.07
CA SER A 162 19.53 -8.22 13.80
C SER A 162 19.35 -7.91 15.28
N HIS A 163 18.83 -8.88 16.05
CA HIS A 163 18.72 -8.80 17.50
C HIS A 163 18.73 -10.21 18.08
N GLY A 164 19.73 -10.52 18.93
CA GLY A 164 19.93 -11.87 19.44
C GLY A 164 20.09 -12.89 18.32
N ASP A 165 19.28 -13.94 18.32
CA ASP A 165 19.29 -15.00 17.28
C ASP A 165 18.39 -14.67 16.06
N VAL A 166 17.74 -13.50 16.01
CA VAL A 166 16.90 -13.08 14.90
C VAL A 166 17.74 -12.32 13.89
N GLU A 167 17.99 -12.95 12.74
CA GLU A 167 18.61 -12.32 11.59
C GLU A 167 17.63 -12.36 10.39
N GLY A 168 17.55 -11.28 9.64
CA GLY A 168 16.69 -11.20 8.46
C GLY A 168 16.30 -9.78 8.10
N SER A 169 15.14 -9.65 7.49
CA SER A 169 14.53 -8.35 7.20
C SER A 169 13.09 -8.30 7.72
N ILE A 170 12.52 -7.10 7.82
CA ILE A 170 11.12 -6.92 8.23
C ILE A 170 10.20 -7.81 7.37
N TYR A 171 10.38 -7.81 6.06
CA TYR A 171 9.53 -8.57 5.15
C TYR A 171 9.73 -10.09 5.28
N SER A 172 10.93 -10.54 5.66
CA SER A 172 11.15 -11.97 5.93
C SER A 172 10.35 -12.48 7.13
N LEU A 173 10.04 -11.60 8.09
CA LEU A 173 9.23 -11.92 9.26
C LEU A 173 7.73 -11.99 8.97
N MET A 174 7.30 -11.53 7.81
CA MET A 174 5.88 -11.36 7.44
C MET A 174 5.40 -12.39 6.41
N GLN A 175 6.26 -13.32 5.97
CA GLN A 175 5.97 -14.28 4.90
C GLN A 175 4.83 -15.25 5.22
N ASP A 176 4.52 -15.46 6.48
CA ASP A 176 3.41 -16.30 6.95
C ASP A 176 2.07 -15.56 7.08
N GLY A 177 2.04 -14.27 6.73
CA GLY A 177 0.84 -13.43 6.81
C GLY A 177 0.49 -12.96 8.22
N MET A 178 1.43 -13.06 9.16
CA MET A 178 1.29 -12.49 10.51
C MET A 178 1.61 -10.99 10.50
N GLY A 179 1.05 -10.26 11.46
CA GLY A 179 1.54 -8.93 11.82
C GLY A 179 2.88 -9.00 12.54
N VAL A 180 3.58 -7.88 12.62
CA VAL A 180 4.85 -7.77 13.34
C VAL A 180 4.79 -6.59 14.30
N LEU A 181 5.18 -6.80 15.55
CA LEU A 181 5.50 -5.73 16.49
C LEU A 181 7.01 -5.65 16.62
N LEU A 182 7.60 -4.52 16.27
CA LEU A 182 8.97 -4.16 16.59
C LEU A 182 8.94 -3.41 17.94
N ASP A 183 9.65 -3.91 18.94
CA ASP A 183 9.62 -3.36 20.30
C ASP A 183 11.06 -3.11 20.78
N PRO A 184 11.51 -1.83 20.84
CA PRO A 184 12.82 -1.47 21.34
C PRO A 184 12.91 -1.46 22.86
N SER A 185 11.77 -1.62 23.57
CA SER A 185 11.72 -1.46 25.01
C SER A 185 12.36 -2.64 25.74
N THR A 186 13.22 -2.33 26.72
CA THR A 186 13.83 -3.34 27.61
C THR A 186 12.83 -4.02 28.52
N GLU A 187 11.73 -3.33 28.84
CA GLU A 187 10.64 -3.86 29.66
C GLU A 187 9.64 -4.73 28.88
N GLY A 188 9.61 -4.58 27.54
CA GLY A 188 8.71 -5.31 26.66
C GLY A 188 7.23 -5.09 26.94
N LYS A 189 6.81 -3.87 27.31
CA LYS A 189 5.41 -3.57 27.65
C LYS A 189 4.49 -3.81 26.47
N ALA A 190 4.87 -3.28 25.29
CA ALA A 190 4.09 -3.48 24.07
C ALA A 190 4.02 -4.96 23.68
N SER A 191 5.15 -5.67 23.73
CA SER A 191 5.22 -7.11 23.47
C SER A 191 4.37 -7.94 24.41
N LYS A 192 4.36 -7.62 25.70
CA LYS A 192 3.51 -8.31 26.71
C LYS A 192 2.03 -8.09 26.44
N LEU A 193 1.63 -6.86 26.11
CA LEU A 193 0.25 -6.53 25.77
C LEU A 193 -0.22 -7.28 24.52
N VAL A 194 0.60 -7.30 23.47
CA VAL A 194 0.28 -8.02 22.24
C VAL A 194 0.19 -9.52 22.49
N ALA A 195 1.15 -10.12 23.17
CA ALA A 195 1.14 -11.56 23.48
C ALA A 195 -0.06 -12.01 24.33
N ALA A 196 -0.54 -11.14 25.21
CA ALA A 196 -1.77 -11.39 25.99
C ALA A 196 -3.05 -11.25 25.17
N SER A 197 -3.00 -10.53 24.03
CA SER A 197 -4.18 -10.14 23.25
C SER A 197 -4.41 -11.02 22.03
N THR A 198 -3.34 -11.46 21.33
CA THR A 198 -3.46 -12.22 20.07
C THR A 198 -2.19 -12.99 19.74
N HIS A 199 -2.36 -14.14 19.07
CA HIS A 199 -1.27 -14.94 18.51
C HIS A 199 -0.96 -14.59 17.04
N ARG A 200 -1.68 -13.63 16.45
CA ARG A 200 -1.56 -13.23 15.04
C ARG A 200 -0.46 -12.21 14.78
N ILE A 201 0.32 -11.88 15.80
CA ILE A 201 1.39 -10.89 15.73
C ILE A 201 2.67 -11.52 16.28
N ARG A 202 3.75 -11.41 15.53
CA ARG A 202 5.11 -11.76 15.95
C ARG A 202 5.74 -10.56 16.65
N CYS A 203 6.10 -10.72 17.90
CA CYS A 203 6.85 -9.71 18.64
C CYS A 203 8.35 -9.93 18.43
N VAL A 204 9.05 -8.87 18.04
CA VAL A 204 10.49 -8.87 17.78
C VAL A 204 11.12 -7.71 18.55
N ALA A 205 12.06 -8.02 19.43
CA ALA A 205 12.89 -7.02 20.08
C ALA A 205 13.83 -6.38 19.04
N VAL A 206 14.07 -5.09 19.16
CA VAL A 206 15.00 -4.32 18.32
C VAL A 206 15.82 -3.38 19.19
N ASP A 207 17.02 -2.98 18.72
CA ASP A 207 17.94 -2.23 19.59
C ASP A 207 17.55 -0.77 19.75
N THR A 208 16.89 -0.17 18.77
CA THR A 208 16.57 1.27 18.76
C THR A 208 15.32 1.58 17.95
N GLY A 209 14.73 2.73 18.17
CA GLY A 209 13.62 3.29 17.39
C GLY A 209 12.33 3.40 18.19
N LEU A 210 11.23 3.54 17.46
CA LEU A 210 9.88 3.53 18.01
C LEU A 210 9.39 2.08 18.12
N SER A 211 8.47 1.83 19.05
CA SER A 211 7.64 0.64 19.00
C SER A 211 6.69 0.75 17.81
N VAL A 212 6.66 -0.25 16.91
CA VAL A 212 5.87 -0.17 15.68
C VAL A 212 5.09 -1.45 15.47
N LEU A 213 3.77 -1.33 15.37
CA LEU A 213 2.88 -2.43 14.98
C LEU A 213 2.63 -2.38 13.48
N ILE A 214 2.96 -3.46 12.79
CA ILE A 214 2.90 -3.60 11.34
C ILE A 214 1.84 -4.64 10.99
N ARG A 215 0.94 -4.31 10.08
CA ARG A 215 -0.05 -5.24 9.53
C ARG A 215 0.60 -6.21 8.53
N PRO A 216 -0.06 -7.35 8.20
CA PRO A 216 0.46 -8.32 7.23
C PRO A 216 0.71 -7.77 5.82
N ASP A 217 0.11 -6.62 5.46
CA ASP A 217 0.34 -5.90 4.21
C ASP A 217 1.45 -4.83 4.30
N ALA A 218 2.30 -4.92 5.30
CA ALA A 218 3.39 -3.99 5.58
C ALA A 218 2.94 -2.55 5.95
N CYS A 219 1.65 -2.32 6.20
CA CYS A 219 1.17 -1.03 6.67
C CYS A 219 1.41 -0.85 8.17
N VAL A 220 1.97 0.29 8.57
CA VAL A 220 2.11 0.66 9.98
C VAL A 220 0.74 0.96 10.56
N ALA A 221 0.29 0.12 11.51
CA ALA A 221 -1.00 0.25 12.18
C ALA A 221 -0.94 1.14 13.42
N TRP A 222 0.22 1.18 14.06
CA TRP A 222 0.48 1.98 15.26
C TRP A 222 1.98 2.21 15.42
N ALA A 223 2.35 3.35 15.99
CA ALA A 223 3.70 3.66 16.42
C ALA A 223 3.64 4.35 17.78
N GLY A 224 4.55 4.03 18.68
CA GLY A 224 4.66 4.61 20.01
C GLY A 224 6.10 4.82 20.42
N GLU A 225 6.34 5.78 21.33
CA GLU A 225 7.63 5.98 21.94
C GLU A 225 8.02 4.76 22.80
N GLU A 226 9.29 4.66 23.15
CA GLU A 226 9.81 3.62 24.01
C GLU A 226 9.01 3.54 25.32
N ASN A 227 8.55 2.33 25.66
CA ASN A 227 7.71 2.02 26.83
C ASN A 227 6.28 2.63 26.84
N SER A 228 5.84 3.36 25.79
CA SER A 228 4.44 3.75 25.64
C SER A 228 3.63 2.64 24.97
N THR A 229 2.40 2.48 25.44
CA THR A 229 1.38 1.61 24.82
C THR A 229 0.11 2.40 24.46
N ASP A 230 0.17 3.71 24.51
CA ASP A 230 -0.97 4.58 24.24
C ASP A 230 -1.50 4.36 22.81
N GLY A 231 -2.78 4.04 22.69
CA GLY A 231 -3.43 3.72 21.41
C GLY A 231 -3.15 2.32 20.86
N LEU A 232 -2.21 1.53 21.43
CA LEU A 232 -1.89 0.18 20.95
C LEU A 232 -3.09 -0.76 21.05
N GLU A 233 -3.83 -0.74 22.17
CA GLU A 233 -5.02 -1.58 22.32
C GLU A 233 -6.10 -1.26 21.27
N GLU A 234 -6.28 0.01 20.93
CA GLU A 234 -7.24 0.41 19.89
C GLU A 234 -6.81 -0.12 18.53
N ALA A 235 -5.52 -0.01 18.19
CA ALA A 235 -4.98 -0.57 16.95
C ALA A 235 -5.11 -2.10 16.91
N LEU A 236 -4.88 -2.80 18.02
CA LEU A 236 -5.09 -4.24 18.13
C LEU A 236 -6.56 -4.63 17.90
N ARG A 237 -7.51 -3.95 18.54
CA ARG A 237 -8.94 -4.20 18.33
C ARG A 237 -9.36 -3.93 16.90
N ARG A 238 -8.83 -2.89 16.30
CA ARG A 238 -9.16 -2.53 14.91
C ARG A 238 -8.70 -3.57 13.90
N TRP A 239 -7.52 -4.17 14.09
CA TRP A 239 -6.86 -4.93 13.03
C TRP A 239 -6.64 -6.42 13.34
N PHE A 240 -6.60 -6.81 14.60
CA PHE A 240 -6.16 -8.15 14.99
C PHE A 240 -7.07 -8.89 15.99
N ILE A 241 -7.93 -8.18 16.67
CA ILE A 241 -8.81 -8.77 17.70
C ILE A 241 -10.26 -8.57 17.29
N PRO A 242 -11.05 -9.65 17.15
CA PRO A 242 -12.48 -9.49 16.88
C PRO A 242 -13.15 -8.72 18.02
N ALA A 243 -14.08 -7.82 17.69
CA ALA A 243 -14.96 -7.29 18.71
C ALA A 243 -15.69 -8.48 19.38
N LEU A 244 -15.66 -8.54 20.69
CA LEU A 244 -16.49 -9.51 21.42
C LEU A 244 -17.94 -9.20 21.04
N ASP A 245 -18.62 -10.15 20.40
CA ASP A 245 -20.06 -10.05 20.13
C ASP A 245 -20.76 -9.86 21.48
N ASP A 246 -21.33 -8.67 21.70
CA ASP A 246 -22.26 -8.41 22.79
C ASP A 246 -23.53 -9.23 22.49
N GLY A 247 -23.47 -10.50 22.87
CA GLY A 247 -24.58 -11.40 23.08
C GLY A 247 -25.75 -11.38 22.09
N SER A 248 -25.55 -11.82 20.85
CA SER A 248 -26.64 -12.37 20.04
C SER A 248 -26.36 -13.83 19.68
N MET A 249 -26.63 -14.73 20.64
CA MET A 249 -26.94 -16.11 20.29
C MET A 249 -28.22 -16.11 19.45
N VAL A 250 -28.08 -16.08 18.13
CA VAL A 250 -29.14 -16.55 17.26
C VAL A 250 -29.09 -18.07 17.35
N ARG A 251 -29.99 -18.62 18.16
CA ARG A 251 -30.33 -20.05 18.15
C ARG A 251 -30.86 -20.37 16.76
N SER A 252 -30.11 -21.15 16.02
CA SER A 252 -30.64 -21.86 14.86
C SER A 252 -31.67 -22.89 15.35
N GLU A 253 -32.93 -22.68 15.01
CA GLU A 253 -33.90 -23.75 14.83
C GLU A 253 -33.87 -24.24 13.39
#